data_30fe237e9762e38948bc0fec3a1ae022
#
_entry.id   30fe237e9762e38948bc0fec3a1ae022
#
_cell.length_a   1.000
_cell.length_b   1.000
_cell.length_c   1.000
_cell.angle_alpha   90.00
_cell.angle_beta   90.00
_cell.angle_gamma   90.00
#
_symmetry.space_group_name_H-M   'P 1'
#
loop_
_entity.id
_entity.type
_entity.pdbx_description
1 polymer ?
#
loop_
_entity_poly.entity_id
_entity_poly.type
_entity_poly.pdbx_seq_one_letter_code
_entity_poly.pdbx_strand_id
1 'polypeptide(L)'
;MTAAAPTAPRASRRRTLAGLITVSLAPAVTACGLGGGPPPRQFTLHPVTNFPGGLPAVKWSLVVDEPAAARQIDTSRIALMSGPFQVEYYADVEWTDNAPAMVQLLLMQSFQNTGRLPVVAPTRQTLATDFLLLSNLRKFQVARDASGTPQATVVIEATLLRMPRRTAVATARFEKATPVDANSVEAVTAAFNASLGDTMRRVVDWTLEQGRAAGATR
;
A
#
# COMPACT_ATOMS: atom_id res chain seq x y z
N MET A 1 5.03 40.57 108.75
CA MET A 1 6.47 40.57 108.49
C MET A 1 6.66 40.27 107.06
N THR A 2 6.80 41.27 106.25
CA THR A 2 7.95 41.68 105.48
C THR A 2 8.39 40.70 104.44
N ALA A 3 8.23 40.89 103.17
CA ALA A 3 9.22 41.43 102.30
C ALA A 3 8.78 41.30 100.81
N ALA A 4 8.79 42.33 100.19
CA ALA A 4 9.46 42.85 99.03
C ALA A 4 9.43 41.98 97.75
N ALA A 5 8.85 42.56 96.74
CA ALA A 5 9.06 42.23 95.30
C ALA A 5 10.40 42.78 94.78
N PRO A 6 10.97 42.22 93.82
CA PRO A 6 11.48 43.09 92.78
C PRO A 6 11.16 42.67 91.32
N THR A 7 10.79 43.65 90.55
CA THR A 7 11.18 44.11 89.22
C THR A 7 11.52 43.11 88.16
N ALA A 8 10.68 43.10 87.13
CA ALA A 8 10.93 42.49 85.81
C ALA A 8 11.81 43.37 84.90
N PRO A 9 12.67 42.82 84.05
CA PRO A 9 13.24 43.54 82.92
C PRO A 9 12.47 43.20 81.61
N ARG A 10 12.28 44.22 80.85
CA ARG A 10 11.75 44.24 79.44
C ARG A 10 12.60 43.37 78.53
N ALA A 11 12.00 42.35 77.97
CA ALA A 11 12.58 41.61 76.81
C ALA A 11 12.10 42.17 75.51
N SER A 12 13.06 42.55 74.72
CA SER A 12 12.91 43.09 73.38
C SER A 12 12.34 42.05 72.42
N ARG A 13 11.26 42.47 71.70
CA ARG A 13 10.69 41.71 70.59
C ARG A 13 11.66 41.72 69.36
N ARG A 14 12.46 40.70 69.19
CA ARG A 14 13.08 40.41 67.88
C ARG A 14 12.08 39.64 67.04
N ARG A 15 11.49 40.28 66.04
CA ARG A 15 10.72 39.67 64.99
C ARG A 15 11.69 38.90 64.04
N THR A 16 11.75 37.61 64.13
CA THR A 16 12.35 36.77 63.18
C THR A 16 11.34 36.56 62.06
N LEU A 17 11.58 37.18 60.91
CA LEU A 17 10.88 36.81 59.63
C LEU A 17 11.38 35.43 59.22
N ALA A 18 10.56 34.41 59.43
CA ALA A 18 10.74 33.11 58.79
C ALA A 18 10.27 33.23 57.32
N GLY A 19 11.22 33.40 56.41
CA GLY A 19 10.95 33.33 54.99
C GLY A 19 10.58 31.89 54.60
N LEU A 20 9.32 31.67 54.22
CA LEU A 20 8.92 30.44 53.51
C LEU A 20 9.50 30.46 52.10
N ILE A 21 10.54 29.67 51.89
CA ILE A 21 11.02 29.34 50.53
C ILE A 21 10.08 28.26 50.01
N THR A 22 9.07 28.65 49.25
CA THR A 22 8.27 27.72 48.42
C THR A 22 9.14 27.27 47.23
N VAL A 23 9.74 26.10 47.36
CA VAL A 23 10.37 25.40 46.23
C VAL A 23 9.25 24.90 45.33
N SER A 24 8.96 25.67 44.28
CA SER A 24 8.07 25.22 43.20
C SER A 24 8.77 24.10 42.42
N LEU A 25 8.41 22.85 42.74
CA LEU A 25 8.76 21.69 41.94
C LEU A 25 7.92 21.73 40.63
N ALA A 26 8.44 22.42 39.62
CA ALA A 26 7.86 22.34 38.27
C ALA A 26 8.03 20.91 37.76
N PRO A 27 6.95 20.19 37.38
CA PRO A 27 7.11 18.92 36.67
C PRO A 27 7.79 19.23 35.36
N ALA A 28 9.02 18.78 35.17
CA ALA A 28 9.66 18.69 33.89
C ALA A 28 8.86 17.65 33.09
N VAL A 29 7.87 18.11 32.32
CA VAL A 29 7.23 17.31 31.27
C VAL A 29 8.33 17.09 30.22
N THR A 30 9.06 15.98 30.38
CA THR A 30 9.89 15.42 29.33
C THR A 30 8.93 15.11 28.19
N ALA A 31 8.80 16.03 27.23
CA ALA A 31 8.25 15.73 25.94
C ALA A 31 9.12 14.62 25.36
N CYS A 32 8.67 13.36 25.49
CA CYS A 32 9.12 12.28 24.65
C CYS A 32 8.81 12.74 23.22
N GLY A 33 9.77 13.40 22.57
CA GLY A 33 9.76 13.60 21.16
C GLY A 33 9.73 12.21 20.54
N LEU A 34 8.52 11.78 20.13
CA LEU A 34 8.36 10.69 19.19
C LEU A 34 9.25 11.05 18.02
N GLY A 35 10.41 10.41 17.93
CA GLY A 35 11.38 10.56 16.85
C GLY A 35 10.81 9.98 15.56
N GLY A 36 9.78 10.62 15.03
CA GLY A 36 9.29 10.40 13.69
C GLY A 36 10.09 11.28 12.74
N GLY A 37 10.90 10.69 11.89
CA GLY A 37 11.42 11.36 10.72
C GLY A 37 10.29 11.98 9.88
N PRO A 38 10.59 12.75 8.84
CA PRO A 38 9.57 13.24 7.92
C PRO A 38 8.76 12.06 7.35
N PRO A 39 7.46 12.25 7.09
CA PRO A 39 6.64 11.18 6.52
C PRO A 39 7.24 10.71 5.19
N PRO A 40 7.11 9.41 4.85
CA PRO A 40 7.62 8.89 3.59
C PRO A 40 6.93 9.56 2.39
N ARG A 41 7.68 9.75 1.31
CA ARG A 41 7.14 10.23 0.03
C ARG A 41 6.26 9.15 -0.57
N GLN A 42 5.04 9.50 -0.96
CA GLN A 42 4.09 8.56 -1.54
C GLN A 42 4.09 8.61 -3.06
N PHE A 43 4.07 7.43 -3.66
CA PHE A 43 4.01 7.23 -5.11
C PHE A 43 2.79 6.38 -5.47
N THR A 44 2.22 6.66 -6.63
CA THR A 44 1.12 5.86 -7.20
C THR A 44 1.44 5.46 -8.64
N LEU A 45 0.76 4.44 -9.13
CA LEU A 45 0.83 3.99 -10.52
C LEU A 45 -0.46 4.34 -11.23
N HIS A 46 -0.48 4.15 -12.56
CA HIS A 46 -1.60 4.56 -13.38
C HIS A 46 -2.29 3.36 -14.05
N PRO A 47 -3.63 3.39 -14.19
CA PRO A 47 -4.36 2.39 -14.96
C PRO A 47 -4.02 2.50 -16.45
N VAL A 48 -4.24 1.43 -17.16
CA VAL A 48 -4.16 1.43 -18.64
C VAL A 48 -5.35 2.20 -19.20
N THR A 49 -5.08 3.20 -20.04
CA THR A 49 -6.11 4.02 -20.70
C THR A 49 -6.19 3.76 -22.20
N ASN A 50 -5.13 3.21 -22.79
CA ASN A 50 -5.06 2.95 -24.21
C ASN A 50 -4.96 1.44 -24.48
N PHE A 51 -5.96 0.92 -25.19
CA PHE A 51 -6.01 -0.45 -25.64
C PHE A 51 -5.98 -0.48 -27.17
N PRO A 52 -5.17 -1.36 -27.79
CA PRO A 52 -5.20 -1.53 -29.23
C PRO A 52 -6.61 -1.93 -29.67
N GLY A 53 -7.00 -1.50 -30.87
CA GLY A 53 -8.32 -1.82 -31.42
C GLY A 53 -8.57 -3.33 -31.52
N GLY A 54 -9.84 -3.75 -31.39
CA GLY A 54 -10.23 -5.16 -31.59
C GLY A 54 -10.68 -5.89 -30.32
N LEU A 55 -10.67 -5.25 -29.15
CA LEU A 55 -11.23 -5.85 -27.93
C LEU A 55 -12.73 -6.16 -28.12
N PRO A 56 -13.17 -7.38 -27.77
CA PRO A 56 -14.58 -7.75 -27.91
C PRO A 56 -15.44 -6.97 -26.90
N ALA A 57 -16.55 -6.39 -27.39
CA ALA A 57 -17.60 -5.91 -26.50
C ALA A 57 -18.37 -7.13 -25.94
N VAL A 58 -18.64 -7.12 -24.66
CA VAL A 58 -19.29 -8.23 -23.97
C VAL A 58 -20.53 -7.73 -23.20
N LYS A 59 -21.46 -8.65 -22.89
CA LYS A 59 -22.71 -8.35 -22.17
C LYS A 59 -22.72 -8.89 -20.75
N TRP A 60 -21.61 -9.44 -20.28
CA TRP A 60 -21.47 -10.01 -18.95
C TRP A 60 -20.76 -9.05 -17.98
N SER A 61 -21.02 -9.26 -16.71
CA SER A 61 -20.45 -8.51 -15.60
C SER A 61 -19.20 -9.18 -15.03
N LEU A 62 -18.25 -8.38 -14.57
CA LEU A 62 -16.99 -8.84 -13.98
C LEU A 62 -16.83 -8.30 -12.55
N VAL A 63 -16.50 -9.19 -11.64
CA VAL A 63 -15.94 -8.83 -10.33
C VAL A 63 -14.44 -9.09 -10.36
N VAL A 64 -13.66 -8.11 -9.91
CA VAL A 64 -12.21 -8.22 -9.74
C VAL A 64 -11.91 -8.34 -8.26
N ASP A 65 -11.32 -9.47 -7.88
CA ASP A 65 -10.89 -9.69 -6.51
C ASP A 65 -9.55 -9.02 -6.22
N GLU A 66 -9.31 -8.70 -4.95
CA GLU A 66 -8.00 -8.21 -4.53
C GLU A 66 -6.96 -9.30 -4.74
N PRO A 67 -5.83 -9.03 -5.41
CA PRO A 67 -4.81 -10.04 -5.64
C PRO A 67 -4.26 -10.61 -4.33
N ALA A 68 -4.25 -11.92 -4.19
CA ALA A 68 -3.50 -12.54 -3.11
C ALA A 68 -1.99 -12.26 -3.30
N ALA A 69 -1.27 -12.00 -2.22
CA ALA A 69 0.16 -11.75 -2.27
C ALA A 69 0.87 -12.29 -1.03
N ALA A 70 2.18 -12.56 -1.17
CA ALA A 70 3.02 -12.86 -0.03
C ALA A 70 3.26 -11.59 0.81
N ARG A 71 3.50 -11.73 2.11
CA ARG A 71 3.65 -10.60 3.05
C ARG A 71 4.69 -9.55 2.64
N GLN A 72 5.77 -9.97 1.97
CA GLN A 72 6.78 -9.02 1.49
C GLN A 72 6.27 -8.12 0.35
N ILE A 73 5.16 -8.48 -0.27
CA ILE A 73 4.50 -7.70 -1.35
C ILE A 73 3.23 -7.03 -0.82
N ASP A 74 2.53 -7.66 0.12
CA ASP A 74 1.32 -7.13 0.76
C ASP A 74 1.68 -6.01 1.77
N THR A 75 2.13 -4.91 1.23
CA THR A 75 2.60 -3.73 1.96
C THR A 75 2.62 -2.51 1.05
N SER A 76 2.59 -1.30 1.63
CA SER A 76 2.85 -0.04 0.92
C SER A 76 4.33 0.17 0.59
N ARG A 77 5.24 -0.63 1.13
CA ARG A 77 6.69 -0.46 0.91
C ARG A 77 7.11 -0.98 -0.46
N ILE A 78 8.05 -0.29 -1.10
CA ILE A 78 8.61 -0.69 -2.40
C ILE A 78 9.68 -1.74 -2.18
N ALA A 79 9.41 -2.98 -2.58
CA ALA A 79 10.30 -4.13 -2.34
C ALA A 79 11.50 -4.15 -3.30
N LEU A 80 12.68 -4.45 -2.75
CA LEU A 80 13.94 -4.65 -3.46
C LEU A 80 14.53 -6.01 -3.07
N MET A 81 14.84 -6.83 -4.06
CA MET A 81 15.61 -8.05 -3.85
C MET A 81 17.10 -7.70 -3.94
N SER A 82 17.78 -7.66 -2.80
CA SER A 82 19.23 -7.41 -2.70
C SER A 82 20.08 -8.68 -2.88
N GLY A 83 19.43 -9.86 -2.85
CA GLY A 83 20.02 -11.15 -3.04
C GLY A 83 18.96 -12.23 -3.29
N PRO A 84 19.35 -13.49 -3.49
CA PRO A 84 18.40 -14.56 -3.84
C PRO A 84 17.39 -14.87 -2.72
N PHE A 85 17.72 -14.54 -1.47
CA PHE A 85 16.91 -14.81 -0.28
C PHE A 85 16.68 -13.58 0.59
N GLN A 86 17.11 -12.37 0.14
CA GLN A 86 17.06 -11.16 0.94
C GLN A 86 16.13 -10.14 0.32
N VAL A 87 15.14 -9.75 1.09
CA VAL A 87 14.19 -8.67 0.74
C VAL A 87 14.54 -7.44 1.57
N GLU A 88 14.71 -6.34 0.89
CA GLU A 88 14.85 -4.99 1.45
C GLU A 88 13.73 -4.10 0.94
N TYR A 89 13.68 -2.87 1.43
CA TYR A 89 12.70 -1.90 0.97
C TYR A 89 13.39 -0.56 0.76
N TYR A 90 12.93 0.18 -0.23
CA TYR A 90 13.38 1.55 -0.41
C TYR A 90 13.05 2.39 0.82
N ALA A 91 14.01 3.18 1.29
CA ALA A 91 13.85 4.05 2.46
C ALA A 91 13.04 5.31 2.10
N ASP A 92 12.26 5.80 3.05
CA ASP A 92 11.53 7.08 2.99
C ASP A 92 10.58 7.24 1.79
N VAL A 93 10.14 6.11 1.19
CA VAL A 93 9.21 6.10 0.06
C VAL A 93 8.24 4.93 0.18
N GLU A 94 7.00 5.16 -0.23
CA GLU A 94 5.92 4.16 -0.16
C GLU A 94 4.96 4.33 -1.35
N TRP A 95 4.23 3.27 -1.65
CA TRP A 95 3.02 3.34 -2.45
C TRP A 95 1.90 4.04 -1.65
N THR A 96 0.94 4.62 -2.35
CA THR A 96 -0.25 5.24 -1.71
C THR A 96 -1.17 4.25 -0.99
N ASP A 97 -1.02 2.95 -1.27
CA ASP A 97 -1.78 1.87 -0.64
C ASP A 97 -0.93 0.59 -0.64
N ASN A 98 -1.38 -0.49 0.01
CA ASN A 98 -0.76 -1.80 -0.15
C ASN A 98 -0.79 -2.22 -1.62
N ALA A 99 0.29 -2.83 -2.10
CA ALA A 99 0.42 -3.18 -3.51
C ALA A 99 -0.76 -4.01 -4.07
N PRO A 100 -1.31 -5.03 -3.38
CA PRO A 100 -2.49 -5.76 -3.86
C PRO A 100 -3.72 -4.87 -4.04
N ALA A 101 -4.04 -4.03 -3.06
CA ALA A 101 -5.19 -3.13 -3.13
C ALA A 101 -5.04 -2.10 -4.26
N MET A 102 -3.84 -1.52 -4.41
CA MET A 102 -3.53 -0.61 -5.52
C MET A 102 -3.67 -1.33 -6.87
N VAL A 103 -3.14 -2.55 -7.01
CA VAL A 103 -3.24 -3.33 -8.26
C VAL A 103 -4.70 -3.68 -8.57
N GLN A 104 -5.52 -4.06 -7.58
CA GLN A 104 -6.95 -4.27 -7.77
C GLN A 104 -7.64 -3.05 -8.36
N LEU A 105 -7.44 -1.88 -7.73
CA LEU A 105 -8.04 -0.62 -8.16
C LEU A 105 -7.63 -0.28 -9.60
N LEU A 106 -6.34 -0.35 -9.90
CA LEU A 106 -5.80 -0.03 -11.24
C LEU A 106 -6.29 -1.01 -12.31
N LEU A 107 -6.40 -2.30 -11.97
CA LEU A 107 -6.91 -3.31 -12.88
C LEU A 107 -8.39 -3.09 -13.17
N MET A 108 -9.21 -2.79 -12.15
CA MET A 108 -10.62 -2.43 -12.33
C MET A 108 -10.78 -1.20 -13.23
N GLN A 109 -10.03 -0.14 -12.97
CA GLN A 109 -10.05 1.07 -13.80
C GLN A 109 -9.60 0.77 -15.24
N SER A 110 -8.61 -0.11 -15.40
CA SER A 110 -8.16 -0.55 -16.73
C SER A 110 -9.28 -1.27 -17.50
N PHE A 111 -10.03 -2.17 -16.85
CA PHE A 111 -11.23 -2.79 -17.46
C PHE A 111 -12.29 -1.75 -17.82
N GLN A 112 -12.59 -0.80 -16.91
CA GLN A 112 -13.56 0.27 -17.15
C GLN A 112 -13.15 1.15 -18.32
N ASN A 113 -11.86 1.47 -18.44
CA ASN A 113 -11.30 2.28 -19.53
C ASN A 113 -11.45 1.61 -20.93
N THR A 114 -11.64 0.29 -20.99
CA THR A 114 -11.94 -0.37 -22.27
C THR A 114 -13.31 0.02 -22.82
N GLY A 115 -14.29 0.36 -21.97
CA GLY A 115 -15.69 0.56 -22.35
C GLY A 115 -16.36 -0.70 -22.93
N ARG A 116 -15.80 -1.90 -22.70
CA ARG A 116 -16.24 -3.18 -23.28
C ARG A 116 -17.14 -4.01 -22.37
N LEU A 117 -17.18 -3.70 -21.07
CA LEU A 117 -17.98 -4.38 -20.07
C LEU A 117 -19.07 -3.46 -19.52
N PRO A 118 -20.31 -3.97 -19.33
CA PRO A 118 -21.39 -3.17 -18.74
C PRO A 118 -21.14 -2.87 -17.25
N VAL A 119 -20.52 -3.82 -16.51
CA VAL A 119 -20.24 -3.69 -15.07
C VAL A 119 -18.88 -4.28 -14.75
N VAL A 120 -18.07 -3.51 -14.03
CA VAL A 120 -16.83 -3.96 -13.37
C VAL A 120 -16.87 -3.46 -11.92
N ALA A 121 -16.79 -4.37 -10.95
CA ALA A 121 -16.93 -4.07 -9.53
C ALA A 121 -15.90 -4.83 -8.67
N PRO A 122 -15.58 -4.36 -7.47
CA PRO A 122 -14.78 -5.11 -6.51
C PRO A 122 -15.65 -6.16 -5.80
N THR A 123 -15.01 -7.20 -5.25
CA THR A 123 -15.70 -8.29 -4.50
C THR A 123 -16.52 -7.80 -3.31
N ARG A 124 -16.16 -6.66 -2.70
CA ARG A 124 -16.88 -6.08 -1.54
C ARG A 124 -18.28 -5.56 -1.88
N GLN A 125 -18.59 -5.36 -3.15
CA GLN A 125 -19.94 -5.05 -3.61
C GLN A 125 -20.65 -6.36 -3.95
N THR A 126 -21.65 -6.73 -3.14
CA THR A 126 -22.47 -7.93 -3.35
C THR A 126 -23.35 -7.75 -4.57
N LEU A 127 -22.85 -8.08 -5.74
CA LEU A 127 -23.57 -8.07 -7.01
C LEU A 127 -23.64 -9.50 -7.55
N ALA A 128 -24.77 -9.86 -8.13
CA ALA A 128 -24.82 -11.02 -9.00
C ALA A 128 -23.89 -10.74 -10.20
N THR A 129 -22.87 -11.56 -10.37
CA THR A 129 -21.88 -11.39 -11.45
C THR A 129 -21.79 -12.64 -12.29
N ASP A 130 -21.46 -12.48 -13.57
CA ASP A 130 -21.23 -13.60 -14.48
C ASP A 130 -19.84 -14.20 -14.30
N PHE A 131 -18.84 -13.36 -14.07
CA PHE A 131 -17.45 -13.78 -13.90
C PHE A 131 -16.78 -13.12 -12.71
N LEU A 132 -15.86 -13.87 -12.10
CA LEU A 132 -14.96 -13.42 -11.05
C LEU A 132 -13.53 -13.63 -11.52
N LEU A 133 -12.74 -12.57 -11.52
CA LEU A 133 -11.30 -12.61 -11.76
C LEU A 133 -10.58 -12.71 -10.42
N LEU A 134 -10.03 -13.90 -10.14
CA LEU A 134 -9.07 -14.10 -9.06
C LEU A 134 -7.67 -13.84 -9.59
N SER A 135 -6.81 -13.27 -8.75
CA SER A 135 -5.42 -13.07 -9.13
C SER A 135 -4.47 -13.28 -7.95
N ASN A 136 -3.22 -13.58 -8.29
CA ASN A 136 -2.13 -13.71 -7.34
C ASN A 136 -0.96 -12.84 -7.83
N LEU A 137 -0.59 -11.84 -7.03
CA LEU A 137 0.56 -10.97 -7.28
C LEU A 137 1.82 -11.70 -6.81
N ARG A 138 2.46 -12.45 -7.73
CA ARG A 138 3.60 -13.33 -7.43
C ARG A 138 4.90 -12.56 -7.26
N LYS A 139 5.07 -11.46 -8.03
CA LYS A 139 6.20 -10.54 -7.91
C LYS A 139 5.71 -9.11 -8.11
N PHE A 140 6.17 -8.23 -7.27
CA PHE A 140 6.01 -6.79 -7.37
C PHE A 140 7.21 -6.14 -6.67
N GLN A 141 8.36 -6.17 -7.35
CA GLN A 141 9.64 -5.88 -6.72
C GLN A 141 10.68 -5.44 -7.75
N VAL A 142 11.68 -4.69 -7.29
CA VAL A 142 12.90 -4.51 -8.05
C VAL A 142 13.83 -5.68 -7.78
N ALA A 143 14.42 -6.23 -8.81
CA ALA A 143 15.44 -7.27 -8.70
C ALA A 143 16.50 -7.05 -9.78
N ARG A 144 17.74 -7.53 -9.57
CA ARG A 144 18.76 -7.49 -10.60
C ARG A 144 18.60 -8.69 -11.53
N ASP A 145 18.75 -8.45 -12.83
CA ASP A 145 18.83 -9.53 -13.81
C ASP A 145 20.20 -10.22 -13.81
N ALA A 146 20.40 -11.16 -14.71
CA ALA A 146 21.67 -11.89 -14.84
C ALA A 146 22.87 -11.00 -15.20
N SER A 147 22.64 -9.82 -15.79
CA SER A 147 23.68 -8.82 -16.08
C SER A 147 23.97 -7.87 -14.91
N GLY A 148 23.18 -7.98 -13.81
CA GLY A 148 23.26 -7.09 -12.67
C GLY A 148 22.41 -5.80 -12.82
N THR A 149 21.67 -5.66 -13.92
CA THR A 149 20.81 -4.49 -14.17
C THR A 149 19.55 -4.55 -13.30
N PRO A 150 19.23 -3.50 -12.52
CA PRO A 150 18.00 -3.48 -11.73
C PRO A 150 16.78 -3.39 -12.66
N GLN A 151 15.77 -4.22 -12.38
CA GLN A 151 14.53 -4.26 -13.14
C GLN A 151 13.31 -4.28 -12.21
N ALA A 152 12.31 -3.46 -12.51
CA ALA A 152 11.01 -3.54 -11.87
C ALA A 152 10.23 -4.71 -12.50
N THR A 153 10.00 -5.77 -11.71
CA THR A 153 9.37 -7.00 -12.15
C THR A 153 7.97 -7.13 -11.57
N VAL A 154 6.98 -7.31 -12.44
CA VAL A 154 5.59 -7.59 -12.08
C VAL A 154 5.19 -8.94 -12.64
N VAL A 155 4.64 -9.80 -11.77
CA VAL A 155 4.10 -11.11 -12.15
C VAL A 155 2.72 -11.28 -11.54
N ILE A 156 1.72 -11.41 -12.40
CA ILE A 156 0.33 -11.69 -12.02
C ILE A 156 -0.08 -13.05 -12.61
N GLU A 157 -0.57 -13.93 -11.76
CA GLU A 157 -1.25 -15.16 -12.15
C GLU A 157 -2.75 -14.93 -11.97
N ALA A 158 -3.53 -15.06 -13.04
CA ALA A 158 -4.95 -14.77 -13.06
C ALA A 158 -5.76 -16.02 -13.39
N THR A 159 -6.89 -16.19 -12.70
CA THR A 159 -7.88 -17.26 -12.95
C THR A 159 -9.24 -16.63 -13.13
N LEU A 160 -9.88 -16.89 -14.27
CA LEU A 160 -11.24 -16.46 -14.54
C LEU A 160 -12.21 -17.56 -14.11
N LEU A 161 -13.13 -17.22 -13.21
CA LEU A 161 -14.19 -18.12 -12.74
C LEU A 161 -15.54 -17.71 -13.31
N ARG A 162 -16.34 -18.68 -13.75
CA ARG A 162 -17.75 -18.47 -14.07
C ARG A 162 -18.60 -18.59 -12.81
N MET A 163 -19.45 -17.62 -12.57
CA MET A 163 -20.36 -17.59 -11.44
C MET A 163 -21.73 -18.14 -11.81
N PRO A 164 -22.59 -18.56 -10.85
CA PRO A 164 -22.34 -18.61 -9.41
C PRO A 164 -21.57 -19.85 -8.92
N ARG A 165 -21.36 -20.84 -9.80
CA ARG A 165 -20.76 -22.14 -9.40
C ARG A 165 -19.25 -22.08 -9.18
N ARG A 166 -18.60 -20.93 -9.40
CA ARG A 166 -17.14 -20.73 -9.29
C ARG A 166 -16.33 -21.73 -10.11
N THR A 167 -16.83 -22.07 -11.30
CA THR A 167 -16.14 -23.00 -12.22
C THR A 167 -15.00 -22.29 -12.94
N ALA A 168 -13.79 -22.83 -12.85
CA ALA A 168 -12.64 -22.26 -13.56
C ALA A 168 -12.86 -22.33 -15.08
N VAL A 169 -12.71 -21.19 -15.74
CA VAL A 169 -12.76 -21.05 -17.21
C VAL A 169 -11.36 -21.21 -17.77
N ALA A 170 -10.40 -20.43 -17.23
CA ALA A 170 -9.01 -20.45 -17.66
C ALA A 170 -8.11 -19.87 -16.57
N THR A 171 -6.83 -20.20 -16.62
CA THR A 171 -5.77 -19.63 -15.79
C THR A 171 -4.60 -19.25 -16.70
N ALA A 172 -3.99 -18.10 -16.44
CA ALA A 172 -2.80 -17.64 -17.16
C ALA A 172 -1.85 -16.87 -16.26
N ARG A 173 -0.56 -16.85 -16.63
CA ARG A 173 0.49 -16.09 -15.97
C ARG A 173 0.99 -14.99 -16.89
N PHE A 174 1.10 -13.80 -16.35
CA PHE A 174 1.58 -12.61 -17.03
C PHE A 174 2.78 -12.08 -16.28
N GLU A 175 3.88 -11.85 -17.01
CA GLU A 175 5.13 -11.38 -16.45
C GLU A 175 5.72 -10.29 -17.33
N LYS A 176 6.18 -9.22 -16.71
CA LYS A 176 6.95 -8.16 -17.34
C LYS A 176 8.02 -7.67 -16.39
N ALA A 177 9.21 -7.48 -16.91
CA ALA A 177 10.31 -6.79 -16.25
C ALA A 177 10.72 -5.60 -17.12
N THR A 178 10.94 -4.44 -16.50
CA THR A 178 11.38 -3.21 -17.18
C THR A 178 12.64 -2.72 -16.48
N PRO A 179 13.74 -2.44 -17.20
CA PRO A 179 14.94 -1.87 -16.61
C PRO A 179 14.66 -0.56 -15.88
N VAL A 180 15.39 -0.34 -14.79
CA VAL A 180 15.39 0.93 -14.06
C VAL A 180 16.56 1.78 -14.58
N ASP A 181 16.25 2.81 -15.34
CA ASP A 181 17.23 3.57 -16.13
C ASP A 181 18.14 4.49 -15.27
N ALA A 182 17.75 4.80 -14.03
CA ALA A 182 18.50 5.64 -13.12
C ALA A 182 18.32 5.20 -11.67
N ASN A 183 19.32 5.51 -10.83
CA ASN A 183 19.25 5.24 -9.40
C ASN A 183 18.40 6.32 -8.67
N SER A 184 17.13 6.41 -9.03
CA SER A 184 16.15 7.31 -8.41
C SER A 184 14.81 6.61 -8.21
N VAL A 185 14.02 7.06 -7.24
CA VAL A 185 12.70 6.50 -6.97
C VAL A 185 11.73 6.76 -8.12
N GLU A 186 11.88 7.91 -8.78
CA GLU A 186 11.10 8.27 -9.96
C GLU A 186 11.34 7.29 -11.11
N ALA A 187 12.60 6.89 -11.36
CA ALA A 187 12.93 5.89 -12.38
C ALA A 187 12.38 4.49 -11.99
N VAL A 188 12.46 4.12 -10.72
CA VAL A 188 11.85 2.89 -10.19
C VAL A 188 10.35 2.90 -10.42
N THR A 189 9.66 3.99 -10.05
CA THR A 189 8.22 4.14 -10.22
C THR A 189 7.81 4.10 -11.70
N ALA A 190 8.56 4.75 -12.58
CA ALA A 190 8.33 4.71 -14.03
C ALA A 190 8.46 3.28 -14.59
N ALA A 191 9.49 2.53 -14.16
CA ALA A 191 9.70 1.15 -14.56
C ALA A 191 8.58 0.23 -14.04
N PHE A 192 8.10 0.42 -12.81
CA PHE A 192 6.91 -0.29 -12.30
C PHE A 192 5.67 0.06 -13.09
N ASN A 193 5.44 1.33 -13.41
CA ASN A 193 4.28 1.75 -14.20
C ASN A 193 4.27 1.12 -15.59
N ALA A 194 5.43 1.01 -16.23
CA ALA A 194 5.58 0.33 -17.51
C ALA A 194 5.32 -1.19 -17.39
N SER A 195 5.92 -1.85 -16.38
CA SER A 195 5.75 -3.29 -16.17
C SER A 195 4.32 -3.66 -15.79
N LEU A 196 3.71 -2.92 -14.84
CA LEU A 196 2.34 -3.15 -14.43
C LEU A 196 1.36 -2.85 -15.57
N GLY A 197 1.56 -1.74 -16.30
CA GLY A 197 0.72 -1.36 -17.43
C GLY A 197 0.69 -2.43 -18.54
N ASP A 198 1.85 -2.99 -18.91
CA ASP A 198 1.91 -4.10 -19.88
C ASP A 198 1.20 -5.34 -19.35
N THR A 199 1.47 -5.70 -18.09
CA THR A 199 0.85 -6.87 -17.46
C THR A 199 -0.66 -6.73 -17.36
N MET A 200 -1.18 -5.57 -16.90
CA MET A 200 -2.62 -5.30 -16.82
C MET A 200 -3.30 -5.33 -18.20
N ARG A 201 -2.66 -4.75 -19.23
CA ARG A 201 -3.21 -4.81 -20.61
C ARG A 201 -3.42 -6.25 -21.06
N ARG A 202 -2.43 -7.10 -20.87
CA ARG A 202 -2.51 -8.53 -21.23
C ARG A 202 -3.54 -9.29 -20.40
N VAL A 203 -3.69 -8.97 -19.11
CA VAL A 203 -4.75 -9.54 -18.25
C VAL A 203 -6.13 -9.14 -18.77
N VAL A 204 -6.32 -7.88 -19.13
CA VAL A 204 -7.59 -7.36 -19.64
C VAL A 204 -7.96 -8.05 -20.97
N ASP A 205 -7.03 -8.07 -21.93
CA ASP A 205 -7.22 -8.70 -23.24
C ASP A 205 -7.61 -10.19 -23.06
N TRP A 206 -6.83 -10.93 -22.32
CA TRP A 206 -7.06 -12.35 -22.03
C TRP A 206 -8.41 -12.58 -21.34
N THR A 207 -8.77 -11.77 -20.35
CA THR A 207 -10.05 -11.94 -19.63
C THR A 207 -11.24 -11.74 -20.54
N LEU A 208 -11.20 -10.72 -21.40
CA LEU A 208 -12.28 -10.47 -22.37
C LEU A 208 -12.40 -11.59 -23.39
N GLU A 209 -11.30 -12.12 -23.90
CA GLU A 209 -11.28 -13.25 -24.83
C GLU A 209 -11.82 -14.53 -24.21
N GLN A 210 -11.34 -14.91 -23.01
CA GLN A 210 -11.77 -16.12 -22.32
C GLN A 210 -13.25 -16.03 -21.89
N GLY A 211 -13.67 -14.89 -21.37
CA GLY A 211 -15.07 -14.65 -20.99
C GLY A 211 -16.01 -14.70 -22.20
N ARG A 212 -15.59 -14.16 -23.35
CA ARG A 212 -16.34 -14.26 -24.62
C ARG A 212 -16.45 -15.70 -25.09
N ALA A 213 -15.36 -16.45 -25.12
CA ALA A 213 -15.35 -17.85 -25.52
C ALA A 213 -16.25 -18.69 -24.62
N ALA A 214 -16.16 -18.47 -23.30
CA ALA A 214 -17.01 -19.14 -22.31
C ALA A 214 -18.48 -18.74 -22.42
N GLY A 215 -18.81 -17.49 -22.77
CA GLY A 215 -20.18 -17.00 -22.96
C GLY A 215 -20.86 -17.55 -24.22
N ALA A 216 -20.11 -17.92 -25.24
CA ALA A 216 -20.61 -18.49 -26.49
C ALA A 216 -21.04 -19.97 -26.35
N THR A 217 -20.73 -20.62 -25.23
CA THR A 217 -21.00 -22.04 -24.99
C THR A 217 -22.27 -22.28 -24.16
N ARG A 218 -23.22 -21.31 -24.18
CA ARG A 218 -24.56 -21.41 -23.57
C ARG A 218 -25.60 -21.89 -24.55
#